data_90d17608b51a224b552999a0d3d2600f
#
_entry.id   90d17608b51a224b552999a0d3d2600f
#
_cell.length_a   1.000
_cell.length_b   1.000
_cell.length_c   1.000
_cell.angle_alpha   90.00
_cell.angle_beta   90.00
_cell.angle_gamma   90.00
#
_symmetry.space_group_name_H-M   'P 1'
#
loop_
_entity.id
_entity.type
_entity.pdbx_description
1 polymer ?
#
loop_
_entity_poly.entity_id
_entity_poly.type
_entity_poly.pdbx_seq_one_letter_code
_entity_poly.pdbx_strand_id
1 'polypeptide(L)'
;MTNRTPIQATQIPENKAKSLYPEPFASLVKHRTRRRLGDHFGLANLGVNLTTLAPGAISALKHHHSKQDEFIYVLSGTPMLRYGEEEYLMSPGGCIGFKGGSGLAHQLL
;
A
#
# COMPACT_ATOMS: atom_id res chain seq x y z
N MET A 1 15.33 18.08 -8.30
CA MET A 1 15.62 17.51 -9.61
C MET A 1 14.90 16.18 -9.78
N THR A 2 14.26 15.98 -10.90
CA THR A 2 13.49 14.76 -11.18
C THR A 2 14.40 13.70 -11.79
N ASN A 3 14.36 12.48 -11.31
CA ASN A 3 15.08 11.36 -11.90
C ASN A 3 14.40 10.95 -13.21
N ARG A 4 15.20 10.67 -14.24
CA ARG A 4 14.68 10.31 -15.56
C ARG A 4 15.16 8.95 -16.06
N THR A 5 16.01 8.29 -15.29
CA THR A 5 16.59 7.01 -15.69
C THR A 5 15.76 5.88 -15.08
N PRO A 6 15.44 4.85 -15.86
CA PRO A 6 14.78 3.67 -15.29
C PRO A 6 15.60 3.04 -14.17
N ILE A 7 14.92 2.49 -13.19
CA ILE A 7 15.54 1.87 -12.04
C ILE A 7 14.71 0.65 -11.63
N GLN A 8 15.35 -0.34 -11.03
CA GLN A 8 14.59 -1.45 -10.42
C GLN A 8 13.90 -0.95 -9.17
N ALA A 9 12.63 -1.30 -9.01
CA ALA A 9 11.83 -0.84 -7.87
C ALA A 9 12.48 -1.20 -6.54
N THR A 10 13.12 -2.36 -6.45
CA THR A 10 13.79 -2.83 -5.23
C THR A 10 15.04 -2.04 -4.87
N GLN A 11 15.55 -1.22 -5.79
CA GLN A 11 16.69 -0.33 -5.54
C GLN A 11 16.27 1.02 -4.97
N ILE A 12 14.99 1.33 -4.98
CA ILE A 12 14.48 2.56 -4.36
C ILE A 12 14.39 2.30 -2.86
N PRO A 13 14.98 3.20 -2.02
CA PRO A 13 15.03 2.97 -0.58
C PRO A 13 13.65 2.78 0.05
N GLU A 14 13.57 1.92 1.06
CA GLU A 14 12.37 1.75 1.84
C GLU A 14 12.10 2.98 2.70
N ASN A 15 10.81 3.30 2.86
CA ASN A 15 10.38 4.33 3.79
C ASN A 15 10.37 3.73 5.19
N LYS A 16 11.28 4.17 6.05
CA LYS A 16 11.45 3.69 7.43
C LYS A 16 10.88 4.64 8.47
N ALA A 17 10.05 5.59 8.06
CA ALA A 17 9.42 6.50 9.00
C ALA A 17 8.58 5.72 10.01
N LYS A 18 8.61 6.17 11.28
CA LYS A 18 7.80 5.55 12.32
C LYS A 18 6.32 5.69 11.97
N SER A 19 5.55 4.65 12.33
CA SER A 19 4.11 4.72 12.23
C SER A 19 3.59 5.82 13.18
N LEU A 20 2.61 6.59 12.71
CA LEU A 20 1.92 7.57 13.52
C LEU A 20 0.78 6.96 14.34
N TYR A 21 0.50 5.67 14.14
CA TYR A 21 -0.55 4.99 14.90
C TYR A 21 -0.09 4.76 16.34
N PRO A 22 -0.99 4.93 17.34
CA PRO A 22 -0.68 4.56 18.70
C PRO A 22 -0.61 3.03 18.85
N GLU A 23 0.05 2.57 19.92
CA GLU A 23 0.01 1.14 20.24
C GLU A 23 -1.41 0.74 20.68
N PRO A 24 -1.87 -0.52 20.36
CA PRO A 24 -1.08 -1.59 19.72
C PRO A 24 -1.01 -1.50 18.18
N PHE A 25 -1.59 -0.48 17.59
CA PHE A 25 -1.73 -0.37 16.13
C PHE A 25 -0.39 -0.19 15.44
N ALA A 26 0.54 0.54 16.06
CA ALA A 26 1.88 0.73 15.50
C ALA A 26 2.60 -0.62 15.35
N SER A 27 2.43 -1.53 16.31
CA SER A 27 3.03 -2.86 16.24
C SER A 27 2.43 -3.71 15.13
N LEU A 28 1.15 -3.55 14.82
CA LEU A 28 0.48 -4.30 13.75
C LEU A 28 1.01 -3.92 12.38
N VAL A 29 1.42 -2.68 12.16
CA VAL A 29 1.91 -2.21 10.86
C VAL A 29 3.43 -2.20 10.74
N LYS A 30 4.18 -2.50 11.80
CA LYS A 30 5.65 -2.38 11.81
C LYS A 30 6.37 -3.35 10.87
N HIS A 31 5.73 -4.46 10.47
CA HIS A 31 6.30 -5.46 9.56
C HIS A 31 5.97 -5.20 8.10
N ARG A 32 5.52 -3.99 7.83
CA ARG A 32 5.27 -3.51 6.49
C ARG A 32 6.48 -2.70 6.02
N THR A 33 6.92 -2.93 4.79
CA THR A 33 7.90 -2.06 4.14
C THR A 33 7.26 -1.41 2.93
N ARG A 34 7.64 -0.18 2.65
CA ARG A 34 7.09 0.58 1.55
C ARG A 34 8.21 1.33 0.81
N ARG A 35 8.23 1.19 -0.51
CA ARG A 35 9.13 1.95 -1.37
C ARG A 35 8.28 2.92 -2.18
N ARG A 36 8.58 4.21 -2.07
CA ARG A 36 7.79 5.26 -2.71
C ARG A 36 8.32 5.50 -4.12
N LEU A 37 7.80 4.73 -5.08
CA LEU A 37 8.27 4.76 -6.46
C LEU A 37 7.95 6.09 -7.14
N GLY A 38 6.74 6.60 -6.93
CA GLY A 38 6.33 7.87 -7.52
C GLY A 38 7.19 9.03 -7.03
N ASP A 39 7.52 9.05 -5.74
CA ASP A 39 8.35 10.12 -5.16
C ASP A 39 9.76 10.12 -5.76
N HIS A 40 10.29 8.94 -6.07
CA HIS A 40 11.61 8.83 -6.69
C HIS A 40 11.69 9.62 -7.99
N PHE A 41 10.60 9.65 -8.76
CA PHE A 41 10.54 10.36 -10.04
C PHE A 41 9.92 11.75 -9.92
N GLY A 42 9.62 12.20 -8.70
CA GLY A 42 9.04 13.52 -8.48
C GLY A 42 7.60 13.66 -8.95
N LEU A 43 6.84 12.56 -8.97
CA LEU A 43 5.45 12.59 -9.42
C LEU A 43 4.56 13.21 -8.34
N ALA A 44 3.77 14.21 -8.71
CA ALA A 44 2.89 14.92 -7.78
C ALA A 44 1.43 14.48 -7.90
N ASN A 45 1.01 14.09 -9.10
CA ASN A 45 -0.40 13.79 -9.37
C ASN A 45 -0.71 12.29 -9.34
N LEU A 46 0.28 11.46 -9.13
CA LEU A 46 0.13 10.01 -9.08
C LEU A 46 1.02 9.46 -7.99
N GLY A 47 0.43 8.74 -7.04
CA GLY A 47 1.19 8.02 -6.01
C GLY A 47 1.34 6.56 -6.40
N VAL A 48 2.58 6.07 -6.44
CA VAL A 48 2.88 4.67 -6.73
C VAL A 48 3.86 4.17 -5.68
N ASN A 49 3.49 3.11 -4.98
CA ASN A 49 4.32 2.52 -3.94
C ASN A 49 4.43 1.00 -4.15
N LEU A 50 5.60 0.47 -3.84
CA LEU A 50 5.77 -0.98 -3.71
C LEU A 50 5.73 -1.32 -2.23
N THR A 51 4.71 -2.07 -1.82
CA THR A 51 4.51 -2.44 -0.43
C THR A 51 4.74 -3.92 -0.24
N THR A 52 5.54 -4.28 0.75
CA THR A 52 5.79 -5.66 1.13
C THR A 52 5.26 -5.89 2.53
N LEU A 53 4.46 -6.93 2.70
CA LEU A 53 3.89 -7.31 3.99
C LEU A 53 4.52 -8.63 4.43
N ALA A 54 5.17 -8.64 5.58
CA ALA A 54 5.59 -9.88 6.22
C ALA A 54 4.36 -10.65 6.70
N PRO A 55 4.45 -11.98 6.89
CA PRO A 55 3.32 -12.73 7.44
C PRO A 55 2.84 -12.12 8.75
N GLY A 56 1.53 -11.95 8.88
CA GLY A 56 0.92 -11.35 10.06
C GLY A 56 0.87 -9.83 10.07
N ALA A 57 1.52 -9.17 9.09
CA ALA A 57 1.45 -7.72 9.00
C ALA A 57 0.16 -7.26 8.30
N ILE A 58 -0.17 -5.99 8.47
CA ILE A 58 -1.29 -5.37 7.75
C ILE A 58 -0.77 -4.16 6.98
N SER A 59 -1.43 -3.84 5.86
CA SER A 59 -1.00 -2.72 5.01
C SER A 59 -1.17 -1.37 5.70
N ALA A 60 -2.28 -1.23 6.41
CA ALA A 60 -2.65 -0.05 7.20
C ALA A 60 -3.86 -0.43 8.03
N LEU A 61 -4.25 0.41 8.98
CA LEU A 61 -5.53 0.23 9.63
C LEU A 61 -6.64 0.42 8.60
N LYS A 62 -7.76 -0.31 8.80
CA LYS A 62 -8.88 -0.24 7.88
C LYS A 62 -9.34 1.21 7.76
N HIS A 63 -9.37 1.73 6.55
CA HIS A 63 -9.63 3.15 6.29
C HIS A 63 -10.20 3.36 4.90
N HIS A 64 -10.67 4.57 4.63
CA HIS A 64 -11.07 4.98 3.28
C HIS A 64 -10.48 6.36 2.98
N HIS A 65 -10.20 6.59 1.69
CA HIS A 65 -9.76 7.89 1.21
C HIS A 65 -10.97 8.69 0.72
N SER A 66 -11.01 9.97 1.07
CA SER A 66 -12.13 10.82 0.68
C SER A 66 -12.03 11.38 -0.73
N LYS A 67 -10.82 11.51 -1.27
CA LYS A 67 -10.62 12.23 -2.54
C LYS A 67 -9.79 11.48 -3.58
N GLN A 68 -8.88 10.62 -3.18
CA GLN A 68 -7.96 9.97 -4.11
C GLN A 68 -8.45 8.58 -4.51
N ASP A 69 -8.26 8.27 -5.78
CA ASP A 69 -8.41 6.90 -6.25
C ASP A 69 -7.20 6.09 -5.79
N GLU A 70 -7.41 4.80 -5.57
CA GLU A 70 -6.34 3.89 -5.17
C GLU A 70 -6.43 2.62 -6.00
N PHE A 71 -5.29 2.05 -6.34
CA PHE A 71 -5.24 0.82 -7.14
C PHE A 71 -4.21 -0.12 -6.55
N ILE A 72 -4.58 -1.39 -6.46
CA ILE A 72 -3.71 -2.44 -5.94
C ILE A 72 -3.55 -3.52 -7.01
N TYR A 73 -2.30 -3.92 -7.25
CA TYR A 73 -1.96 -5.04 -8.11
C TYR A 73 -1.02 -5.96 -7.32
N VAL A 74 -1.38 -7.23 -7.19
CA VAL A 74 -0.59 -8.19 -6.42
C VAL A 74 0.51 -8.77 -7.31
N LEU A 75 1.77 -8.58 -6.89
CA LEU A 75 2.93 -9.13 -7.61
C LEU A 75 3.28 -10.52 -7.12
N SER A 76 3.18 -10.78 -5.83
CA SER A 76 3.52 -12.09 -5.26
C SER A 76 2.74 -12.30 -3.96
N GLY A 77 2.62 -13.56 -3.54
CA GLY A 77 1.92 -13.91 -2.32
C GLY A 77 0.41 -13.96 -2.49
N THR A 78 -0.27 -14.20 -1.39
CA THR A 78 -1.73 -14.34 -1.36
C THR A 78 -2.33 -13.52 -0.21
N PRO A 79 -2.32 -12.17 -0.33
CA PRO A 79 -2.87 -11.34 0.72
C PRO A 79 -4.39 -11.46 0.81
N MET A 80 -4.92 -11.23 1.99
CA MET A 80 -6.36 -11.14 2.21
C MET A 80 -6.77 -9.67 2.16
N LEU A 81 -7.72 -9.35 1.29
CA LEU A 81 -8.31 -8.02 1.21
C LEU A 81 -9.57 -7.97 2.07
N ARG A 82 -9.61 -7.05 3.01
CA ARG A 82 -10.85 -6.70 3.71
C ARG A 82 -11.40 -5.42 3.09
N TYR A 83 -12.63 -5.48 2.63
CA TYR A 83 -13.27 -4.38 1.94
C TYR A 83 -14.73 -4.28 2.41
N GLY A 84 -15.03 -3.24 3.19
CA GLY A 84 -16.33 -3.17 3.85
C GLY A 84 -16.49 -4.34 4.81
N GLU A 85 -17.55 -5.11 4.61
CA GLU A 85 -17.84 -6.31 5.41
C GLU A 85 -17.33 -7.59 4.77
N GLU A 86 -16.68 -7.52 3.61
CA GLU A 86 -16.29 -8.67 2.83
C GLU A 86 -14.79 -8.92 2.89
N GLU A 87 -14.40 -10.18 2.66
CA GLU A 87 -13.01 -10.58 2.59
C GLU A 87 -12.76 -11.35 1.30
N TYR A 88 -11.64 -11.05 0.64
CA TYR A 88 -11.25 -11.68 -0.62
C TYR A 88 -9.80 -12.12 -0.54
N LEU A 89 -9.54 -13.39 -0.85
CA LEU A 89 -8.16 -13.85 -0.98
C LEU A 89 -7.66 -13.47 -2.38
N MET A 90 -6.55 -12.73 -2.43
CA MET A 90 -5.95 -12.32 -3.70
C MET A 90 -4.75 -13.17 -4.02
N SER A 91 -4.39 -13.24 -5.29
CA SER A 91 -3.23 -13.99 -5.77
C SER A 91 -2.46 -13.15 -6.80
N PRO A 92 -1.23 -13.56 -7.17
CA PRO A 92 -0.46 -12.79 -8.15
C PRO A 92 -1.26 -12.53 -9.43
N GLY A 93 -1.23 -11.29 -9.90
CA GLY A 93 -2.02 -10.85 -11.04
C GLY A 93 -3.40 -10.33 -10.67
N GLY A 94 -3.84 -10.55 -9.44
CA GLY A 94 -5.10 -9.99 -8.96
C GLY A 94 -4.98 -8.49 -8.75
N CYS A 95 -6.06 -7.77 -9.01
CA CYS A 95 -6.05 -6.32 -8.85
C CYS A 95 -7.43 -5.81 -8.46
N ILE A 96 -7.44 -4.62 -7.86
CA ILE A 96 -8.68 -3.94 -7.48
C ILE A 96 -8.44 -2.44 -7.41
N GLY A 97 -9.43 -1.66 -7.82
CA GLY A 97 -9.41 -0.21 -7.71
C GLY A 97 -10.43 0.28 -6.70
N PHE A 98 -10.09 1.35 -6.00
CA PHE A 98 -10.96 2.00 -5.04
C PHE A 98 -11.16 3.45 -5.47
N LYS A 99 -12.38 3.80 -5.83
CA LYS A 99 -12.67 5.17 -6.24
C LYS A 99 -12.67 6.10 -5.04
N GLY A 100 -12.05 7.25 -5.18
CA GLY A 100 -12.09 8.27 -4.15
C GLY A 100 -13.53 8.65 -3.81
N GLY A 101 -13.82 8.81 -2.53
CA GLY A 101 -15.15 9.16 -2.06
C GLY A 101 -16.13 8.00 -1.95
N SER A 102 -15.67 6.76 -2.14
CA SER A 102 -16.55 5.58 -2.06
C SER A 102 -17.14 5.33 -0.67
N GLY A 103 -16.44 5.78 0.38
CA GLY A 103 -16.90 5.61 1.75
C GLY A 103 -16.66 4.24 2.36
N LEU A 104 -16.15 3.29 1.59
CA LEU A 104 -15.88 1.95 2.11
C LEU A 104 -14.42 1.81 2.51
N ALA A 105 -14.18 1.37 3.73
CA ALA A 105 -12.84 1.14 4.25
C ALA A 105 -12.27 -0.19 3.75
N HIS A 106 -10.95 -0.22 3.56
CA HIS A 106 -10.25 -1.41 3.10
C HIS A 106 -8.87 -1.55 3.73
N GLN A 107 -8.35 -2.77 3.79
CA GLN A 107 -6.98 -3.07 4.20
C GLN A 107 -6.55 -4.43 3.67
N LEU A 108 -5.23 -4.63 3.58
CA LEU A 108 -4.64 -5.93 3.23
C LEU A 108 -3.97 -6.54 4.45
N LEU A 109 -4.04 -7.88 4.52
CA LEU A 109 -3.39 -8.64 5.58
C LEU A 109 -2.46 -9.69 5.00
#